data_2b9aa914d391ce0150e019a9bd2102d5
#
_entry.id   2b9aa914d391ce0150e019a9bd2102d5
#
_cell.length_a   1.000
_cell.length_b   1.000
_cell.length_c   1.000
_cell.angle_alpha   90.00
_cell.angle_beta   90.00
_cell.angle_gamma   90.00
#
_symmetry.space_group_name_H-M   'P 1'
#
loop_
_entity.id
_entity.type
_entity.pdbx_description
1 polymer ?
#
loop_
_entity_poly.entity_id
_entity_poly.type
_entity_poly.pdbx_seq_one_letter_code
_entity_poly.pdbx_strand_id
1 'polypeptide(L)'
;MEIIEITSLDDKRVETYAALTEAQLRNRLNPDAGIFIAESPKVIHVALDAGYEPLSLLCERRHITGDAASVIARCGDIPVYTGERELLASLTGYKLTRGVLCAMRRKSPVPVGEICRDARRIVVIDGVVDTTNIGAIFRSAAALGIDGVLLTPTSCDPLNRRAVRVSMGSVFLVPWTWLDKPVESLHDHGFRTVAMALTDRSVPIDDPKLSAEPRLAIIMGTEGDGLPRQVIDTADYLSLIHI
;
A
#
# COMPACT_ATOMS: atom_id res chain seq x y z
N MET A 1 -8.00 -3.53 -28.21
CA MET A 1 -8.80 -3.19 -26.99
C MET A 1 -10.24 -3.58 -27.24
N GLU A 2 -10.79 -4.42 -26.38
CA GLU A 2 -12.18 -4.89 -26.44
C GLU A 2 -13.01 -4.19 -25.35
N ILE A 3 -14.11 -3.56 -25.72
CA ILE A 3 -15.08 -2.97 -24.78
C ILE A 3 -16.21 -3.97 -24.59
N ILE A 4 -16.39 -4.43 -23.36
CA ILE A 4 -17.31 -5.50 -23.00
C ILE A 4 -18.37 -4.96 -22.04
N GLU A 5 -19.64 -5.03 -22.46
CA GLU A 5 -20.75 -4.61 -21.62
C GLU A 5 -21.10 -5.67 -20.59
N ILE A 6 -21.22 -5.26 -19.34
CA ILE A 6 -21.62 -6.08 -18.19
C ILE A 6 -23.06 -5.76 -17.86
N THR A 7 -23.91 -6.78 -17.84
CA THR A 7 -25.35 -6.68 -17.54
C THR A 7 -25.75 -7.39 -16.25
N SER A 8 -24.83 -8.16 -15.63
CA SER A 8 -25.05 -8.87 -14.36
C SER A 8 -23.83 -8.81 -13.47
N LEU A 9 -24.03 -8.81 -12.15
CA LEU A 9 -22.97 -8.93 -11.13
C LEU A 9 -22.38 -10.34 -11.07
N ASP A 10 -23.11 -11.35 -11.54
CA ASP A 10 -22.67 -12.74 -11.58
C ASP A 10 -21.74 -13.04 -12.77
N ASP A 11 -21.39 -12.04 -13.56
CA ASP A 11 -20.48 -12.19 -14.67
C ASP A 11 -19.06 -12.48 -14.15
N LYS A 12 -18.58 -13.70 -14.39
CA LYS A 12 -17.27 -14.17 -13.94
C LYS A 12 -16.10 -13.30 -14.40
N ARG A 13 -16.27 -12.58 -15.51
CA ARG A 13 -15.23 -11.69 -16.06
C ARG A 13 -14.94 -10.50 -15.14
N VAL A 14 -15.89 -10.11 -14.29
CA VAL A 14 -15.75 -9.02 -13.33
C VAL A 14 -15.69 -9.48 -11.86
N GLU A 15 -15.56 -10.79 -11.63
CA GLU A 15 -15.44 -11.39 -10.29
C GLU A 15 -14.34 -10.71 -9.46
N THR A 16 -13.24 -10.35 -10.09
CA THR A 16 -12.12 -9.60 -9.49
C THR A 16 -12.54 -8.31 -8.81
N TYR A 17 -13.56 -7.63 -9.35
CA TYR A 17 -14.04 -6.35 -8.82
C TYR A 17 -15.17 -6.50 -7.81
N ALA A 18 -15.90 -7.61 -7.86
CA ALA A 18 -17.16 -7.81 -7.17
C ALA A 18 -17.09 -8.82 -6.03
N ALA A 19 -16.56 -10.00 -6.31
CA ALA A 19 -16.73 -11.17 -5.47
C ALA A 19 -15.47 -11.58 -4.70
N LEU A 20 -14.27 -11.26 -5.21
CA LEU A 20 -13.03 -11.67 -4.57
C LEU A 20 -12.71 -10.78 -3.36
N THR A 21 -12.42 -11.43 -2.24
CA THR A 21 -11.90 -10.74 -1.05
C THR A 21 -10.45 -10.29 -1.27
N GLU A 22 -9.99 -9.32 -0.49
CA GLU A 22 -8.59 -8.87 -0.52
C GLU A 22 -7.59 -10.02 -0.33
N ALA A 23 -7.92 -11.02 0.49
CA ALA A 23 -7.08 -12.20 0.71
C ALA A 23 -6.99 -13.07 -0.55
N GLN A 24 -8.11 -13.24 -1.28
CA GLN A 24 -8.13 -13.96 -2.56
C GLN A 24 -7.40 -13.19 -3.65
N LEU A 25 -7.59 -11.88 -3.73
CA LEU A 25 -6.86 -11.01 -4.66
C LEU A 25 -5.34 -11.08 -4.42
N ARG A 26 -4.92 -11.05 -3.14
CA ARG A 26 -3.51 -11.16 -2.78
C ARG A 26 -2.89 -12.50 -3.17
N ASN A 27 -3.66 -13.58 -3.13
CA ASN A 27 -3.27 -14.92 -3.53
C ASN A 27 -1.93 -15.40 -2.92
N ARG A 28 -1.87 -15.47 -1.58
CA ARG A 28 -0.63 -15.85 -0.87
C ARG A 28 -0.07 -17.21 -1.25
N LEU A 29 -0.92 -18.14 -1.72
CA LEU A 29 -0.51 -19.48 -2.15
C LEU A 29 0.15 -19.48 -3.53
N ASN A 30 -0.20 -18.51 -4.39
CA ASN A 30 0.41 -18.30 -5.69
C ASN A 30 0.64 -16.78 -5.90
N PRO A 31 1.69 -16.20 -5.31
CA PRO A 31 1.92 -14.76 -5.32
C PRO A 31 2.04 -14.16 -6.74
N ASP A 32 2.56 -14.93 -7.70
CA ASP A 32 2.72 -14.47 -9.09
C ASP A 32 1.38 -14.28 -9.81
N ALA A 33 0.32 -14.94 -9.33
CA ALA A 33 -1.05 -14.73 -9.78
C ALA A 33 -1.81 -13.68 -8.95
N GLY A 34 -1.17 -13.10 -7.95
CA GLY A 34 -1.75 -12.07 -7.10
C GLY A 34 -2.06 -10.79 -7.86
N ILE A 35 -3.17 -10.16 -7.52
CA ILE A 35 -3.65 -8.92 -8.11
C ILE A 35 -4.07 -7.91 -7.03
N PHE A 36 -4.24 -6.67 -7.42
CA PHE A 36 -4.85 -5.63 -6.59
C PHE A 36 -5.69 -4.70 -7.46
N ILE A 37 -6.55 -3.91 -6.83
CA ILE A 37 -7.42 -2.95 -7.52
C ILE A 37 -6.93 -1.53 -7.25
N ALA A 38 -6.54 -0.83 -8.32
CA ALA A 38 -6.29 0.60 -8.31
C ALA A 38 -7.56 1.37 -8.70
N GLU A 39 -7.84 2.47 -8.00
CA GLU A 39 -9.05 3.29 -8.21
C GLU A 39 -8.67 4.72 -8.55
N SER A 40 -9.27 5.28 -9.57
CA SER A 40 -9.10 6.61 -10.15
C SER A 40 -7.98 6.73 -11.18
N PRO A 41 -8.16 7.58 -12.21
CA PRO A 41 -7.14 7.78 -13.25
C PRO A 41 -5.79 8.14 -12.68
N LYS A 42 -5.74 9.06 -11.71
CA LYS A 42 -4.49 9.52 -11.09
C LYS A 42 -3.71 8.39 -10.43
N VAL A 43 -4.38 7.55 -9.64
CA VAL A 43 -3.73 6.43 -8.94
C VAL A 43 -3.26 5.37 -9.92
N ILE A 44 -4.07 5.07 -10.97
CA ILE A 44 -3.72 4.11 -12.01
C ILE A 44 -2.49 4.60 -12.81
N HIS A 45 -2.42 5.88 -13.15
CA HIS A 45 -1.24 6.44 -13.82
C HIS A 45 0.02 6.28 -12.99
N VAL A 46 -0.02 6.54 -11.68
CA VAL A 46 1.13 6.35 -10.78
C VAL A 46 1.55 4.88 -10.74
N ALA A 47 0.58 3.94 -10.70
CA ALA A 47 0.88 2.52 -10.73
C ALA A 47 1.54 2.08 -12.06
N LEU A 48 1.03 2.59 -13.20
CA LEU A 48 1.62 2.35 -14.52
C LEU A 48 3.04 2.92 -14.63
N ASP A 49 3.27 4.14 -14.10
CA ASP A 49 4.60 4.77 -14.07
C ASP A 49 5.57 3.96 -13.19
N ALA A 50 5.07 3.35 -12.12
CA ALA A 50 5.82 2.42 -11.28
C ALA A 50 6.00 1.03 -11.92
N GLY A 51 5.50 0.80 -13.15
CA GLY A 51 5.68 -0.44 -13.91
C GLY A 51 4.80 -1.60 -13.44
N TYR A 52 3.63 -1.33 -12.87
CA TYR A 52 2.63 -2.37 -12.62
C TYR A 52 1.87 -2.70 -13.90
N GLU A 53 1.64 -3.99 -14.14
CA GLU A 53 0.95 -4.51 -15.32
C GLU A 53 -0.57 -4.41 -15.14
N PRO A 54 -1.30 -3.68 -16.00
CA PRO A 54 -2.75 -3.67 -16.00
C PRO A 54 -3.30 -4.96 -16.62
N LEU A 55 -4.36 -5.51 -16.05
CA LEU A 55 -5.00 -6.75 -16.50
C LEU A 55 -6.38 -6.52 -17.12
N SER A 56 -7.14 -5.58 -16.55
CA SER A 56 -8.45 -5.17 -17.05
C SER A 56 -8.84 -3.82 -16.44
N LEU A 57 -9.83 -3.18 -17.06
CA LEU A 57 -10.44 -1.95 -16.57
C LEU A 57 -11.94 -2.15 -16.35
N LEU A 58 -12.51 -1.41 -15.39
CA LEU A 58 -13.95 -1.34 -15.15
C LEU A 58 -14.35 0.11 -14.95
N CYS A 59 -15.28 0.62 -15.78
CA CYS A 59 -15.81 1.99 -15.64
C CYS A 59 -17.23 2.13 -16.17
N GLU A 60 -17.93 3.18 -15.76
CA GLU A 60 -19.19 3.56 -16.41
C GLU A 60 -18.95 3.92 -17.89
N ARG A 61 -19.92 3.64 -18.77
CA ARG A 61 -19.82 3.89 -20.22
C ARG A 61 -19.40 5.33 -20.55
N ARG A 62 -19.92 6.31 -19.81
CA ARG A 62 -19.59 7.74 -20.03
C ARG A 62 -18.11 8.08 -19.76
N HIS A 63 -17.40 7.27 -18.95
CA HIS A 63 -16.01 7.51 -18.62
C HIS A 63 -15.04 6.97 -19.66
N ILE A 64 -15.48 6.11 -20.60
CA ILE A 64 -14.64 5.55 -21.65
C ILE A 64 -14.01 6.66 -22.50
N THR A 65 -14.81 7.65 -22.88
CA THR A 65 -14.36 8.84 -23.64
C THR A 65 -14.07 10.06 -22.75
N GLY A 66 -14.31 9.93 -21.43
CA GLY A 66 -14.09 10.94 -20.42
C GLY A 66 -12.87 10.64 -19.55
N ASP A 67 -13.09 10.60 -18.23
CA ASP A 67 -12.01 10.49 -17.23
C ASP A 67 -11.12 9.24 -17.39
N ALA A 68 -11.65 8.14 -17.94
CA ALA A 68 -10.88 6.91 -18.15
C ALA A 68 -10.09 6.89 -19.47
N ALA A 69 -10.35 7.79 -20.41
CA ALA A 69 -9.76 7.76 -21.76
C ALA A 69 -8.22 7.73 -21.72
N SER A 70 -7.60 8.55 -20.89
CA SER A 70 -6.14 8.60 -20.76
C SER A 70 -5.54 7.33 -20.16
N VAL A 71 -6.24 6.68 -19.24
CA VAL A 71 -5.85 5.39 -18.66
C VAL A 71 -5.98 4.29 -19.70
N ILE A 72 -7.12 4.23 -20.39
CA ILE A 72 -7.40 3.25 -21.45
C ILE A 72 -6.30 3.30 -22.52
N ALA A 73 -5.94 4.50 -22.96
CA ALA A 73 -4.89 4.67 -23.98
C ALA A 73 -3.51 4.14 -23.53
N ARG A 74 -3.22 4.14 -22.23
CA ARG A 74 -1.95 3.65 -21.69
C ARG A 74 -1.93 2.16 -21.38
N CYS A 75 -3.10 1.55 -21.15
CA CYS A 75 -3.17 0.16 -20.71
C CYS A 75 -2.99 -0.88 -21.84
N GLY A 76 -2.92 -0.45 -23.11
CA GLY A 76 -2.72 -1.37 -24.23
C GLY A 76 -3.94 -2.21 -24.56
N ASP A 77 -3.74 -3.44 -25.01
CA ASP A 77 -4.80 -4.33 -25.47
C ASP A 77 -5.33 -5.23 -24.35
N ILE A 78 -5.98 -4.61 -23.37
CA ILE A 78 -6.64 -5.30 -22.26
C ILE A 78 -8.18 -5.11 -22.35
N PRO A 79 -9.00 -5.99 -21.73
CA PRO A 79 -10.44 -5.82 -21.70
C PRO A 79 -10.86 -4.60 -20.87
N VAL A 80 -11.81 -3.85 -21.40
CA VAL A 80 -12.48 -2.73 -20.72
C VAL A 80 -13.92 -3.10 -20.46
N TYR A 81 -14.24 -3.43 -19.21
CA TYR A 81 -15.60 -3.72 -18.79
C TYR A 81 -16.36 -2.43 -18.54
N THR A 82 -17.60 -2.39 -19.01
CA THR A 82 -18.47 -1.23 -18.81
C THR A 82 -19.89 -1.67 -18.48
N GLY A 83 -20.65 -0.83 -17.79
CA GLY A 83 -22.03 -1.11 -17.44
C GLY A 83 -22.75 0.15 -16.98
N GLU A 84 -24.03 -0.03 -16.68
CA GLU A 84 -24.85 1.04 -16.12
C GLU A 84 -24.41 1.39 -14.70
N ARG A 85 -24.62 2.65 -14.33
CA ARG A 85 -24.15 3.22 -13.06
C ARG A 85 -24.66 2.46 -11.84
N GLU A 86 -25.92 2.09 -11.85
CA GLU A 86 -26.60 1.38 -10.74
C GLU A 86 -25.99 -0.01 -10.56
N LEU A 87 -25.72 -0.72 -11.64
CA LEU A 87 -25.08 -2.03 -11.63
C LEU A 87 -23.68 -1.93 -11.03
N LEU A 88 -22.86 -0.99 -11.50
CA LEU A 88 -21.49 -0.81 -11.03
C LEU A 88 -21.44 -0.32 -9.58
N ALA A 89 -22.40 0.51 -9.13
CA ALA A 89 -22.51 0.93 -7.75
C ALA A 89 -22.82 -0.23 -6.81
N SER A 90 -23.68 -1.15 -7.23
CA SER A 90 -23.97 -2.39 -6.49
C SER A 90 -22.75 -3.28 -6.37
N LEU A 91 -21.95 -3.38 -7.44
CA LEU A 91 -20.74 -4.19 -7.52
C LEU A 91 -19.64 -3.72 -6.56
N THR A 92 -19.50 -2.42 -6.40
CA THR A 92 -18.45 -1.83 -5.57
C THR A 92 -18.88 -1.48 -4.15
N GLY A 93 -20.18 -1.60 -3.85
CA GLY A 93 -20.78 -1.19 -2.59
C GLY A 93 -20.88 0.33 -2.40
N TYR A 94 -20.46 1.12 -3.41
CA TYR A 94 -20.58 2.59 -3.41
C TYR A 94 -20.54 3.13 -4.85
N LYS A 95 -20.99 4.35 -5.04
CA LYS A 95 -20.92 5.01 -6.34
C LYS A 95 -19.46 5.20 -6.74
N LEU A 96 -19.08 4.74 -7.94
CA LEU A 96 -17.75 4.99 -8.54
C LEU A 96 -17.59 6.48 -8.83
N THR A 97 -17.30 7.26 -7.79
CA THR A 97 -17.21 8.73 -7.89
C THR A 97 -15.98 9.20 -8.66
N ARG A 98 -15.01 8.32 -8.92
CA ARG A 98 -13.73 8.66 -9.58
C ARG A 98 -13.48 7.88 -10.87
N GLY A 99 -14.51 7.39 -11.50
CA GLY A 99 -14.56 7.06 -12.92
C GLY A 99 -14.07 5.69 -13.33
N VAL A 100 -12.97 5.13 -12.80
CA VAL A 100 -12.37 3.89 -13.31
C VAL A 100 -11.67 3.08 -12.23
N LEU A 101 -11.81 1.76 -12.33
CA LEU A 101 -11.04 0.76 -11.59
C LEU A 101 -10.11 0.03 -12.56
N CYS A 102 -8.93 -0.34 -12.08
CA CYS A 102 -7.98 -1.17 -12.81
C CYS A 102 -7.56 -2.36 -11.94
N ALA A 103 -7.75 -3.56 -12.43
CA ALA A 103 -7.11 -4.74 -11.88
C ALA A 103 -5.67 -4.80 -12.38
N MET A 104 -4.71 -4.91 -11.47
CA MET A 104 -3.30 -4.89 -11.78
C MET A 104 -2.59 -6.08 -11.14
N ARG A 105 -1.56 -6.61 -11.81
CA ARG A 105 -0.73 -7.69 -11.29
C ARG A 105 0.15 -7.18 -10.16
N ARG A 106 0.26 -7.96 -9.09
CA ARG A 106 1.23 -7.70 -8.02
C ARG A 106 2.64 -7.98 -8.52
N LYS A 107 3.59 -7.25 -7.98
CA LYS A 107 5.01 -7.56 -8.14
C LYS A 107 5.47 -8.47 -7.01
N SER A 108 6.50 -9.27 -7.27
CA SER A 108 7.19 -10.02 -6.23
C SER A 108 7.77 -9.05 -5.19
N PRO A 109 7.71 -9.40 -3.88
CA PRO A 109 8.29 -8.57 -2.83
C PRO A 109 9.78 -8.33 -3.06
N VAL A 110 10.23 -7.10 -2.85
CA VAL A 110 11.66 -6.75 -2.89
C VAL A 110 12.34 -7.34 -1.64
N PRO A 111 13.53 -7.95 -1.75
CA PRO A 111 14.28 -8.41 -0.57
C PRO A 111 14.59 -7.27 0.40
N VAL A 112 14.50 -7.53 1.72
CA VAL A 112 14.79 -6.54 2.77
C VAL A 112 16.18 -5.90 2.57
N GLY A 113 17.20 -6.72 2.31
CA GLY A 113 18.56 -6.24 2.09
C GLY A 113 18.72 -5.30 0.90
N GLU A 114 17.88 -5.42 -0.12
CA GLU A 114 17.87 -4.51 -1.26
C GLU A 114 17.32 -3.13 -0.87
N ILE A 115 16.21 -3.10 -0.13
CA ILE A 115 15.65 -1.84 0.41
C ILE A 115 16.64 -1.20 1.38
N CYS A 116 17.28 -1.99 2.23
CA CYS A 116 18.20 -1.50 3.25
C CYS A 116 19.55 -1.03 2.70
N ARG A 117 19.98 -1.46 1.52
CA ARG A 117 21.35 -1.25 1.01
C ARG A 117 21.84 0.19 1.14
N ASP A 118 21.13 1.12 0.56
CA ASP A 118 21.49 2.54 0.51
C ASP A 118 20.56 3.44 1.35
N ALA A 119 19.60 2.82 2.06
CA ALA A 119 18.63 3.53 2.85
C ALA A 119 19.25 4.16 4.10
N ARG A 120 18.82 5.37 4.42
CA ARG A 120 19.19 6.12 5.63
C ARG A 120 18.01 6.25 6.60
N ARG A 121 16.82 6.30 6.07
CA ARG A 121 15.57 6.47 6.86
C ARG A 121 14.53 5.45 6.41
N ILE A 122 14.18 4.56 7.31
CA ILE A 122 13.17 3.51 7.11
C ILE A 122 12.03 3.69 8.10
N VAL A 123 10.82 3.42 7.67
CA VAL A 123 9.66 3.27 8.54
C VAL A 123 9.29 1.80 8.63
N VAL A 124 9.06 1.32 9.85
CA VAL A 124 8.50 -0.01 10.10
C VAL A 124 7.07 0.14 10.62
N ILE A 125 6.19 -0.63 10.06
CA ILE A 125 4.77 -0.71 10.46
C ILE A 125 4.55 -2.06 11.13
N ASP A 126 4.31 -2.04 12.44
CA ASP A 126 4.16 -3.27 13.23
C ASP A 126 2.73 -3.46 13.71
N GLY A 127 2.06 -4.45 13.16
CA GLY A 127 0.71 -4.86 13.58
C GLY A 127 -0.42 -3.90 13.19
N VAL A 128 -0.20 -2.89 12.36
CA VAL A 128 -1.22 -1.93 11.97
C VAL A 128 -2.20 -2.57 10.97
N VAL A 129 -3.45 -2.74 11.40
CA VAL A 129 -4.50 -3.40 10.61
C VAL A 129 -5.44 -2.43 9.89
N ASP A 130 -5.51 -1.16 10.30
CA ASP A 130 -6.32 -0.15 9.64
C ASP A 130 -5.69 0.26 8.31
N THR A 131 -6.42 -0.03 7.24
CA THR A 131 -6.00 0.30 5.86
C THR A 131 -5.87 1.79 5.60
N THR A 132 -6.60 2.63 6.36
CA THR A 132 -6.50 4.09 6.27
C THR A 132 -5.16 4.56 6.82
N ASN A 133 -4.73 4.00 7.97
CA ASN A 133 -3.45 4.32 8.58
C ASN A 133 -2.29 3.84 7.69
N ILE A 134 -2.36 2.64 7.12
CA ILE A 134 -1.39 2.17 6.13
C ILE A 134 -1.25 3.20 4.99
N GLY A 135 -2.36 3.58 4.36
CA GLY A 135 -2.34 4.55 3.27
C GLY A 135 -1.78 5.92 3.67
N ALA A 136 -2.11 6.41 4.87
CA ALA A 136 -1.60 7.68 5.40
C ALA A 136 -0.10 7.64 5.67
N ILE A 137 0.41 6.53 6.23
CA ILE A 137 1.85 6.33 6.48
C ILE A 137 2.61 6.36 5.16
N PHE A 138 2.18 5.62 4.14
CA PHE A 138 2.83 5.65 2.82
C PHE A 138 2.82 7.03 2.18
N ARG A 139 1.72 7.77 2.33
CA ARG A 139 1.64 9.15 1.83
C ARG A 139 2.62 10.08 2.54
N SER A 140 2.74 9.96 3.86
CA SER A 140 3.70 10.73 4.66
C SER A 140 5.14 10.31 4.35
N ALA A 141 5.41 9.02 4.24
CA ALA A 141 6.71 8.48 3.89
C ALA A 141 7.22 9.02 2.55
N ALA A 142 6.37 9.02 1.52
CA ALA A 142 6.71 9.60 0.22
C ALA A 142 6.98 11.11 0.31
N ALA A 143 6.16 11.85 1.05
CA ALA A 143 6.31 13.30 1.20
C ALA A 143 7.56 13.71 1.97
N LEU A 144 7.99 12.88 2.94
CA LEU A 144 9.15 13.13 3.79
C LEU A 144 10.46 12.51 3.25
N GLY A 145 10.41 11.86 2.09
CA GLY A 145 11.59 11.24 1.47
C GLY A 145 12.13 10.04 2.26
N ILE A 146 11.23 9.23 2.85
CA ILE A 146 11.59 7.96 3.46
C ILE A 146 12.04 6.98 2.38
N ASP A 147 13.18 6.32 2.60
CA ASP A 147 13.84 5.43 1.63
C ASP A 147 13.13 4.09 1.47
N GLY A 148 12.42 3.63 2.50
CA GLY A 148 11.67 2.38 2.45
C GLY A 148 10.69 2.19 3.60
N VAL A 149 9.67 1.36 3.37
CA VAL A 149 8.67 0.97 4.37
C VAL A 149 8.71 -0.55 4.53
N LEU A 150 8.91 -1.02 5.76
CA LEU A 150 8.89 -2.44 6.09
C LEU A 150 7.65 -2.74 6.95
N LEU A 151 7.01 -3.88 6.72
CA LEU A 151 5.78 -4.23 7.43
C LEU A 151 5.91 -5.60 8.08
N THR A 152 5.47 -5.73 9.34
CA THR A 152 5.34 -7.06 9.92
C THR A 152 4.16 -7.83 9.31
N PRO A 153 4.20 -9.17 9.26
CA PRO A 153 3.15 -9.99 8.64
C PRO A 153 1.76 -9.82 9.27
N THR A 154 1.69 -9.28 10.48
CA THR A 154 0.46 -8.96 11.20
C THR A 154 -0.18 -7.65 10.74
N SER A 155 0.53 -6.85 9.98
CA SER A 155 0.02 -5.59 9.40
C SER A 155 -0.87 -5.85 8.18
N CYS A 156 -1.76 -4.91 7.90
CA CYS A 156 -2.58 -4.93 6.70
C CYS A 156 -1.73 -4.77 5.44
N ASP A 157 -2.21 -5.34 4.35
CA ASP A 157 -1.56 -5.29 3.04
C ASP A 157 -1.60 -3.85 2.46
N PRO A 158 -0.45 -3.27 2.10
CA PRO A 158 -0.41 -1.94 1.48
C PRO A 158 -1.14 -1.85 0.13
N LEU A 159 -1.26 -2.97 -0.60
CA LEU A 159 -2.01 -3.03 -1.85
C LEU A 159 -3.51 -3.36 -1.64
N ASN A 160 -4.01 -3.34 -0.39
CA ASN A 160 -5.45 -3.30 -0.15
C ASN A 160 -6.05 -2.08 -0.85
N ARG A 161 -7.19 -2.26 -1.52
CA ARG A 161 -7.84 -1.24 -2.33
C ARG A 161 -8.00 0.10 -1.59
N ARG A 162 -8.40 0.05 -0.30
CA ARG A 162 -8.58 1.27 0.51
C ARG A 162 -7.24 1.94 0.83
N ALA A 163 -6.20 1.17 1.16
CA ALA A 163 -4.86 1.71 1.41
C ALA A 163 -4.27 2.37 0.15
N VAL A 164 -4.37 1.73 -1.00
CA VAL A 164 -3.98 2.28 -2.31
C VAL A 164 -4.69 3.62 -2.58
N ARG A 165 -6.00 3.68 -2.33
CA ARG A 165 -6.79 4.90 -2.52
C ARG A 165 -6.38 6.01 -1.56
N VAL A 166 -6.24 5.72 -0.26
CA VAL A 166 -5.87 6.70 0.77
C VAL A 166 -4.46 7.23 0.54
N SER A 167 -3.52 6.36 0.14
CA SER A 167 -2.15 6.77 -0.20
C SER A 167 -2.08 7.67 -1.44
N MET A 168 -3.15 7.78 -2.22
CA MET A 168 -3.16 8.48 -3.52
C MET A 168 -2.10 7.94 -4.50
N GLY A 169 -1.75 6.65 -4.38
CA GLY A 169 -0.72 5.98 -5.18
C GLY A 169 0.70 6.09 -4.62
N SER A 170 0.91 6.75 -3.46
CA SER A 170 2.25 6.84 -2.85
C SER A 170 2.83 5.48 -2.48
N VAL A 171 1.97 4.47 -2.26
CA VAL A 171 2.38 3.07 -2.06
C VAL A 171 3.21 2.49 -3.22
N PHE A 172 3.10 3.07 -4.40
CA PHE A 172 3.89 2.66 -5.58
C PHE A 172 5.20 3.42 -5.73
N LEU A 173 5.40 4.49 -4.96
CA LEU A 173 6.56 5.38 -5.05
C LEU A 173 7.64 5.05 -4.01
N VAL A 174 7.25 4.47 -2.88
CA VAL A 174 8.17 4.11 -1.80
C VAL A 174 8.39 2.59 -1.83
N PRO A 175 9.62 2.11 -1.93
CA PRO A 175 9.91 0.67 -1.85
C PRO A 175 9.41 0.08 -0.52
N TRP A 176 8.80 -1.09 -0.57
CA TRP A 176 8.31 -1.74 0.63
C TRP A 176 8.36 -3.27 0.55
N THR A 177 8.46 -3.91 1.69
CA THR A 177 8.39 -5.36 1.80
C THR A 177 7.99 -5.81 3.20
N TRP A 178 7.84 -7.12 3.38
CA TRP A 178 7.53 -7.73 4.67
C TRP A 178 8.80 -8.00 5.46
N LEU A 179 8.73 -7.85 6.78
CA LEU A 179 9.86 -8.01 7.70
C LEU A 179 9.41 -8.76 8.96
N ASP A 180 10.08 -9.85 9.26
CA ASP A 180 9.98 -10.52 10.56
C ASP A 180 11.02 -9.94 11.53
N LYS A 181 10.70 -9.96 12.83
CA LYS A 181 11.61 -9.51 13.90
C LYS A 181 12.27 -8.16 13.61
N PRO A 182 11.50 -7.06 13.62
CA PRO A 182 11.96 -5.78 13.04
C PRO A 182 13.25 -5.25 13.63
N VAL A 183 13.42 -5.29 14.96
CA VAL A 183 14.63 -4.72 15.61
C VAL A 183 15.87 -5.53 15.23
N GLU A 184 15.84 -6.85 15.40
CA GLU A 184 16.97 -7.75 15.10
C GLU A 184 17.37 -7.62 13.62
N SER A 185 16.41 -7.75 12.71
CA SER A 185 16.69 -7.65 11.27
C SER A 185 17.27 -6.29 10.85
N LEU A 186 16.83 -5.20 11.46
CA LEU A 186 17.36 -3.87 11.15
C LEU A 186 18.75 -3.65 11.71
N HIS A 187 19.06 -4.19 12.90
CA HIS A 187 20.42 -4.18 13.45
C HIS A 187 21.39 -4.93 12.52
N ASP A 188 20.98 -6.08 11.97
CA ASP A 188 21.79 -6.85 11.00
C ASP A 188 22.10 -6.03 9.72
N HIS A 189 21.22 -5.09 9.38
CA HIS A 189 21.41 -4.16 8.26
C HIS A 189 22.05 -2.82 8.67
N GLY A 190 22.53 -2.68 9.92
CA GLY A 190 23.27 -1.52 10.40
C GLY A 190 22.41 -0.29 10.70
N PHE A 191 21.12 -0.46 10.98
CA PHE A 191 20.25 0.62 11.46
C PHE A 191 20.25 0.70 12.97
N ARG A 192 20.14 1.93 13.50
CA ARG A 192 19.60 2.17 14.81
C ARG A 192 18.07 2.23 14.72
N THR A 193 17.40 1.77 15.77
CA THR A 193 15.95 1.65 15.82
C THR A 193 15.37 2.60 16.85
N VAL A 194 14.29 3.29 16.51
CA VAL A 194 13.49 4.10 17.45
C VAL A 194 12.05 3.58 17.46
N ALA A 195 11.62 3.09 18.61
CA ALA A 195 10.24 2.63 18.80
C ALA A 195 9.36 3.80 19.26
N MET A 196 8.26 4.04 18.55
CA MET A 196 7.30 5.08 18.91
C MET A 196 6.39 4.58 20.03
N ALA A 197 6.83 4.78 21.27
CA ALA A 197 6.15 4.29 22.48
C ALA A 197 6.26 5.29 23.63
N LEU A 198 5.18 5.41 24.41
CA LEU A 198 5.14 6.24 25.62
C LEU A 198 5.73 5.48 26.81
N THR A 199 6.89 5.91 27.28
CA THR A 199 7.54 5.41 28.49
C THR A 199 8.30 6.53 29.19
N ASP A 200 8.73 6.31 30.46
CA ASP A 200 9.56 7.28 31.20
C ASP A 200 10.95 7.52 30.56
N ARG A 201 11.35 6.64 29.62
CA ARG A 201 12.63 6.74 28.89
C ARG A 201 12.50 7.39 27.52
N SER A 202 11.29 7.74 27.10
CA SER A 202 11.04 8.28 25.77
C SER A 202 11.59 9.70 25.64
N VAL A 203 12.26 9.96 24.52
CA VAL A 203 12.75 11.29 24.14
C VAL A 203 11.85 11.92 23.09
N PRO A 204 11.81 13.26 22.95
CA PRO A 204 11.10 13.91 21.87
C PRO A 204 11.60 13.45 20.49
N ILE A 205 10.72 13.43 19.48
CA ILE A 205 11.08 12.99 18.11
C ILE A 205 12.15 13.90 17.47
N ASP A 206 12.26 15.14 17.92
CA ASP A 206 13.24 16.14 17.49
C ASP A 206 14.54 16.12 18.31
N ASP A 207 14.74 15.12 19.17
CA ASP A 207 16.02 14.96 19.89
C ASP A 207 17.18 14.89 18.89
N PRO A 208 18.21 15.74 19.03
CA PRO A 208 19.37 15.75 18.13
C PRO A 208 20.08 14.42 17.98
N LYS A 209 20.00 13.52 18.96
CA LYS A 209 20.57 12.18 18.88
C LYS A 209 19.93 11.35 17.78
N LEU A 210 18.60 11.44 17.60
CA LEU A 210 17.88 10.72 16.57
C LEU A 210 18.25 11.22 15.17
N SER A 211 18.32 12.54 15.00
CA SER A 211 18.70 13.14 13.71
C SER A 211 20.15 12.90 13.33
N ALA A 212 21.04 12.77 14.32
CA ALA A 212 22.47 12.50 14.12
C ALA A 212 22.76 11.05 13.67
N GLU A 213 21.83 10.12 13.89
CA GLU A 213 22.03 8.74 13.44
C GLU A 213 22.13 8.66 11.91
N PRO A 214 23.22 8.08 11.38
CA PRO A 214 23.41 7.97 9.94
C PRO A 214 22.34 7.11 9.29
N ARG A 215 21.86 6.06 9.98
CA ARG A 215 20.83 5.13 9.54
C ARG A 215 19.84 4.88 10.69
N LEU A 216 18.62 5.36 10.53
CA LEU A 216 17.57 5.27 11.55
C LEU A 216 16.31 4.64 11.00
N ALA A 217 15.78 3.66 11.74
CA ALA A 217 14.49 3.05 11.45
C ALA A 217 13.46 3.42 12.52
N ILE A 218 12.34 3.99 12.11
CA ILE A 218 11.23 4.42 12.98
C ILE A 218 10.19 3.30 13.00
N ILE A 219 9.93 2.71 14.16
CA ILE A 219 8.99 1.60 14.33
C ILE A 219 7.70 2.14 14.93
N MET A 220 6.61 2.01 14.18
CA MET A 220 5.26 2.45 14.55
C MET A 220 4.35 1.25 14.79
N GLY A 221 3.64 1.25 15.91
CA GLY A 221 2.67 0.23 16.31
C GLY A 221 1.23 0.62 16.03
N THR A 222 0.31 -0.15 16.63
CA THR A 222 -1.14 0.08 16.55
C THR A 222 -1.56 1.29 17.38
N GLU A 223 -2.72 1.88 17.05
CA GLU A 223 -3.28 3.01 17.80
C GLU A 223 -3.74 2.62 19.23
N GLY A 224 -4.17 1.37 19.44
CA GLY A 224 -4.69 0.90 20.73
C GLY A 224 -3.60 0.32 21.61
N ASP A 225 -3.03 -0.80 21.19
CA ASP A 225 -2.09 -1.59 22.00
C ASP A 225 -0.63 -1.10 21.85
N GLY A 226 -0.36 -0.22 20.88
CA GLY A 226 0.98 0.28 20.60
C GLY A 226 1.88 -0.79 19.99
N LEU A 227 3.14 -0.80 20.44
CA LEU A 227 4.16 -1.76 20.03
C LEU A 227 4.26 -2.94 21.00
N PRO A 228 4.62 -4.14 20.52
CA PRO A 228 4.92 -5.28 21.37
C PRO A 228 6.03 -4.95 22.39
N ARG A 229 5.90 -5.48 23.62
CA ARG A 229 6.88 -5.25 24.69
C ARG A 229 8.30 -5.58 24.28
N GLN A 230 8.47 -6.67 23.51
CA GLN A 230 9.77 -7.07 23.01
C GLN A 230 10.42 -5.99 22.13
N VAL A 231 9.65 -5.35 21.27
CA VAL A 231 10.14 -4.26 20.40
C VAL A 231 10.57 -3.05 21.25
N ILE A 232 9.75 -2.68 22.25
CA ILE A 232 10.04 -1.56 23.17
C ILE A 232 11.32 -1.82 23.96
N ASP A 233 11.52 -3.05 24.44
CA ASP A 233 12.65 -3.40 25.32
C ASP A 233 13.97 -3.55 24.53
N THR A 234 13.91 -3.85 23.23
CA THR A 234 15.10 -4.12 22.39
C THR A 234 15.48 -2.98 21.44
N ALA A 235 14.60 -1.99 21.24
CA ALA A 235 14.91 -0.82 20.42
C ALA A 235 16.00 0.04 21.06
N ASP A 236 16.85 0.67 20.24
CA ASP A 236 17.94 1.54 20.69
C ASP A 236 17.41 2.82 21.37
N TYR A 237 16.31 3.36 20.84
CA TYR A 237 15.65 4.58 21.32
C TYR A 237 14.15 4.37 21.48
N LEU A 238 13.56 5.10 22.41
CA LEU A 238 12.11 5.25 22.55
C LEU A 238 11.77 6.72 22.32
N SER A 239 10.72 7.00 21.57
CA SER A 239 10.35 8.37 21.23
C SER A 239 8.84 8.57 21.09
N LEU A 240 8.45 9.83 21.16
CA LEU A 240 7.08 10.31 20.93
C LEU A 240 7.11 11.65 20.19
N ILE A 241 6.01 11.96 19.50
CA ILE A 241 5.84 13.26 18.84
C ILE A 241 5.57 14.37 19.88
N HIS A 242 4.74 14.05 20.89
CA HIS A 242 4.43 14.96 21.99
C HIS A 242 4.66 14.25 23.32
N ILE A 243 5.45 14.84 24.16
CA ILE A 243 5.67 14.43 25.56
C ILE A 243 5.01 15.46 26.47
#